data_b8748818ec3462d11518574ea01e4f8f
#
_entry.id   b8748818ec3462d11518574ea01e4f8f
#
_cell.length_a   1.000
_cell.length_b   1.000
_cell.length_c   1.000
_cell.angle_alpha   90.00
_cell.angle_beta   90.00
_cell.angle_gamma   90.00
#
_symmetry.space_group_name_H-M   'P 1'
#
loop_
_entity.id
_entity.type
_entity.pdbx_description
1 polymer ?
#
loop_
_entity_poly.entity_id
_entity_poly.type
_entity_poly.pdbx_seq_one_letter_code
_entity_poly.pdbx_strand_id
1 'polypeptide(L)'
;FAEEIKLAKESKVHIAAVWMWIDKTADSPGKLSEDNELLLSILKEAGLQTQLWVGFNNNFYDYDNDAIKVARGVEMLKFLRDHTRSQASSIGLYNHGDWFGEPETQIKILKELNDPGIGLIYNFHHAHKQIDSFPTLLKKMSPWLWTVNLNGMKKDGPQILPIGSGDQEKDMLKELMKSGFHGSIGILGHIEDQDVE
;
A
#
# COMPACT_ATOMS: atom_id res chain seq x y z
N PHE A 1 -17.41 6.37 5.11
CA PHE A 1 -16.25 7.03 4.46
C PHE A 1 -16.46 8.55 4.31
N ALA A 2 -17.61 9.02 3.80
CA ALA A 2 -17.89 10.48 3.70
C ALA A 2 -17.93 11.16 5.08
N GLU A 3 -18.52 10.50 6.07
CA GLU A 3 -18.58 11.00 7.45
C GLU A 3 -17.18 11.07 8.10
N GLU A 4 -16.34 10.09 7.83
CA GLU A 4 -14.94 10.05 8.33
C GLU A 4 -14.11 11.20 7.74
N ILE A 5 -14.26 11.48 6.44
CA ILE A 5 -13.62 12.65 5.82
C ILE A 5 -14.10 13.96 6.44
N LYS A 6 -15.40 14.07 6.68
CA LYS A 6 -15.97 15.26 7.35
C LYS A 6 -15.39 15.41 8.74
N LEU A 7 -15.39 14.35 9.54
CA LEU A 7 -14.84 14.36 10.91
C LEU A 7 -13.34 14.73 10.91
N ALA A 8 -12.55 14.14 10.01
CA ALA A 8 -11.14 14.45 9.88
C ALA A 8 -10.91 15.94 9.58
N LYS A 9 -11.71 16.53 8.68
CA LYS A 9 -11.65 17.98 8.39
C LYS A 9 -12.00 18.83 9.60
N GLU A 10 -13.09 18.49 10.30
CA GLU A 10 -13.53 19.19 11.51
C GLU A 10 -12.49 19.11 12.62
N SER A 11 -11.85 17.96 12.78
CA SER A 11 -10.79 17.69 13.76
C SER A 11 -9.39 18.16 13.31
N LYS A 12 -9.26 18.73 12.10
CA LYS A 12 -7.99 19.14 11.48
C LYS A 12 -6.98 17.99 11.33
N VAL A 13 -7.47 16.79 11.16
CA VAL A 13 -6.65 15.60 10.86
C VAL A 13 -6.42 15.52 9.35
N HIS A 14 -5.17 15.35 8.95
CA HIS A 14 -4.81 15.17 7.54
C HIS A 14 -4.97 13.70 7.12
N ILE A 15 -5.77 13.46 6.08
CA ILE A 15 -5.88 12.13 5.48
C ILE A 15 -4.76 11.99 4.43
N ALA A 16 -3.72 11.26 4.79
CA ALA A 16 -2.54 11.09 3.93
C ALA A 16 -2.77 10.09 2.80
N ALA A 17 -3.59 9.07 3.03
CA ALA A 17 -3.88 8.03 2.05
C ALA A 17 -5.25 7.38 2.29
N VAL A 18 -5.79 6.76 1.25
CA VAL A 18 -6.95 5.87 1.31
C VAL A 18 -6.67 4.60 0.54
N TRP A 19 -7.23 3.47 1.00
CA TRP A 19 -7.10 2.19 0.29
C TRP A 19 -8.10 2.09 -0.85
N MET A 20 -7.65 1.50 -1.95
CA MET A 20 -8.46 1.10 -3.10
C MET A 20 -8.15 -0.34 -3.47
N TRP A 21 -9.16 -1.18 -3.55
CA TRP A 21 -9.03 -2.59 -3.92
C TRP A 21 -9.54 -2.80 -5.33
N ILE A 22 -8.71 -3.45 -6.16
CA ILE A 22 -9.02 -3.79 -7.54
C ILE A 22 -9.44 -5.26 -7.62
N ASP A 23 -10.63 -5.48 -8.15
CA ASP A 23 -11.22 -6.80 -8.33
C ASP A 23 -11.56 -7.05 -9.80
N LYS A 24 -11.00 -8.10 -10.42
CA LYS A 24 -11.19 -8.38 -11.85
C LYS A 24 -12.65 -8.67 -12.24
N THR A 25 -13.51 -8.98 -11.29
CA THR A 25 -14.94 -9.20 -11.58
C THR A 25 -15.69 -7.91 -11.81
N ALA A 26 -15.19 -6.81 -11.28
CA ALA A 26 -15.82 -5.50 -11.32
C ALA A 26 -14.94 -4.42 -11.96
N ASP A 27 -13.61 -4.55 -11.83
CA ASP A 27 -12.62 -3.58 -12.32
C ASP A 27 -11.84 -4.13 -13.52
N SER A 28 -11.54 -3.25 -14.46
CA SER A 28 -10.68 -3.55 -15.61
C SER A 28 -10.07 -2.26 -16.15
N PRO A 29 -9.01 -2.32 -16.97
CA PRO A 29 -8.57 -1.13 -17.69
C PRO A 29 -9.73 -0.51 -18.49
N GLY A 30 -10.04 0.74 -18.18
CA GLY A 30 -11.19 1.48 -18.77
C GLY A 30 -12.49 1.43 -17.96
N LYS A 31 -12.55 0.67 -16.85
CA LYS A 31 -13.74 0.58 -16.01
C LYS A 31 -13.38 0.30 -14.54
N LEU A 32 -13.96 1.05 -13.61
CA LEU A 32 -13.95 0.75 -12.18
C LEU A 32 -15.31 0.23 -11.70
N SER A 33 -15.30 -0.49 -10.61
CA SER A 33 -16.48 -0.89 -9.86
C SER A 33 -17.24 0.33 -9.35
N GLU A 34 -18.53 0.16 -9.05
CA GLU A 34 -19.36 1.22 -8.46
C GLU A 34 -18.77 1.72 -7.13
N ASP A 35 -18.22 0.83 -6.30
CA ASP A 35 -17.59 1.19 -5.04
C ASP A 35 -16.33 2.04 -5.23
N ASN A 36 -15.48 1.70 -6.20
CA ASN A 36 -14.28 2.47 -6.50
C ASN A 36 -14.62 3.83 -7.13
N GLU A 37 -15.62 3.90 -8.01
CA GLU A 37 -16.12 5.18 -8.56
C GLU A 37 -16.76 6.04 -7.47
N LEU A 38 -17.53 5.45 -6.55
CA LEU A 38 -18.10 6.14 -5.40
C LEU A 38 -17.00 6.71 -4.50
N LEU A 39 -15.93 5.94 -4.20
CA LEU A 39 -14.77 6.42 -3.46
C LEU A 39 -14.19 7.68 -4.12
N LEU A 40 -13.94 7.63 -5.42
CA LEU A 40 -13.39 8.76 -6.16
C LEU A 40 -14.33 9.97 -6.18
N SER A 41 -15.65 9.75 -6.30
CA SER A 41 -16.66 10.80 -6.21
C SER A 41 -16.63 11.52 -4.87
N ILE A 42 -16.58 10.75 -3.76
CA ILE A 42 -16.52 11.30 -2.39
C ILE A 42 -15.25 12.13 -2.20
N LEU A 43 -14.09 11.64 -2.66
CA LEU A 43 -12.83 12.39 -2.60
C LEU A 43 -12.92 13.71 -3.35
N LYS A 44 -13.51 13.67 -4.56
CA LYS A 44 -13.70 14.85 -5.40
C LYS A 44 -14.65 15.87 -4.77
N GLU A 45 -15.81 15.43 -4.28
CA GLU A 45 -16.78 16.28 -3.59
C GLU A 45 -16.22 16.91 -2.33
N ALA A 46 -15.39 16.16 -1.60
CA ALA A 46 -14.67 16.67 -0.45
C ALA A 46 -13.54 17.65 -0.80
N GLY A 47 -13.15 17.78 -2.08
CA GLY A 47 -11.96 18.52 -2.50
C GLY A 47 -10.68 17.96 -1.89
N LEU A 48 -10.64 16.65 -1.63
CA LEU A 48 -9.51 15.95 -1.03
C LEU A 48 -8.66 15.31 -2.12
N GLN A 49 -7.38 15.70 -2.16
CA GLN A 49 -6.38 15.03 -2.97
C GLN A 49 -5.40 14.30 -2.05
N THR A 50 -5.33 12.99 -2.16
CA THR A 50 -4.56 12.12 -1.26
C THR A 50 -3.85 11.01 -2.04
N GLN A 51 -3.00 10.23 -1.39
CA GLN A 51 -2.48 9.01 -2.00
C GLN A 51 -3.57 7.94 -2.10
N LEU A 52 -3.58 7.18 -3.20
CA LEU A 52 -4.33 5.93 -3.27
C LEU A 52 -3.38 4.77 -3.00
N TRP A 53 -3.65 4.01 -1.95
CA TRP A 53 -2.94 2.75 -1.66
C TRP A 53 -3.70 1.61 -2.29
N VAL A 54 -3.14 1.08 -3.38
CA VAL A 54 -3.81 0.11 -4.24
C VAL A 54 -3.38 -1.30 -3.91
N GLY A 55 -4.35 -2.14 -3.61
CA GLY A 55 -4.23 -3.59 -3.55
C GLY A 55 -5.04 -4.25 -4.64
N PHE A 56 -4.65 -5.47 -5.02
CA PHE A 56 -5.40 -6.25 -5.98
C PHE A 56 -5.92 -7.52 -5.30
N ASN A 57 -7.18 -7.83 -5.49
CA ASN A 57 -7.72 -9.10 -5.05
C ASN A 57 -7.09 -10.25 -5.82
N ASN A 58 -6.89 -11.39 -5.17
CA ASN A 58 -6.21 -12.56 -5.74
C ASN A 58 -6.79 -13.01 -7.07
N ASN A 59 -8.12 -12.90 -7.24
CA ASN A 59 -8.80 -13.23 -8.48
C ASN A 59 -8.41 -12.37 -9.69
N PHE A 60 -7.75 -11.22 -9.49
CA PHE A 60 -7.24 -10.38 -10.57
C PHE A 60 -6.12 -11.08 -11.36
N TYR A 61 -5.43 -12.02 -10.77
CA TYR A 61 -4.24 -12.69 -11.29
C TYR A 61 -4.43 -14.19 -11.58
N ASP A 62 -5.63 -14.64 -11.88
CA ASP A 62 -5.91 -16.01 -12.33
C ASP A 62 -5.32 -16.30 -13.72
N TYR A 63 -4.02 -16.14 -13.86
CA TYR A 63 -3.25 -16.47 -15.05
C TYR A 63 -2.05 -17.33 -14.66
N ASP A 64 -1.72 -18.32 -15.47
CA ASP A 64 -0.61 -19.25 -15.20
C ASP A 64 0.78 -18.64 -15.48
N ASN A 65 0.83 -17.50 -16.13
CA ASN A 65 2.07 -16.86 -16.59
C ASN A 65 2.34 -15.53 -15.90
N ASP A 66 3.45 -15.45 -15.19
CA ASP A 66 3.87 -14.23 -14.46
C ASP A 66 4.00 -12.99 -15.36
N ALA A 67 4.48 -13.15 -16.61
CA ALA A 67 4.61 -12.02 -17.51
C ALA A 67 3.23 -11.45 -17.89
N ILE A 68 2.22 -12.30 -18.06
CA ILE A 68 0.84 -11.86 -18.30
C ILE A 68 0.28 -11.13 -17.08
N LYS A 69 0.53 -11.66 -15.88
CA LYS A 69 0.12 -11.01 -14.63
C LYS A 69 0.73 -9.62 -14.48
N VAL A 70 2.03 -9.51 -14.72
CA VAL A 70 2.74 -8.21 -14.67
C VAL A 70 2.16 -7.23 -15.69
N ALA A 71 2.02 -7.64 -16.95
CA ALA A 71 1.45 -6.81 -18.00
C ALA A 71 0.03 -6.33 -17.66
N ARG A 72 -0.81 -7.20 -17.09
CA ARG A 72 -2.15 -6.86 -16.65
C ARG A 72 -2.16 -5.85 -15.50
N GLY A 73 -1.26 -6.02 -14.52
CA GLY A 73 -1.08 -5.06 -13.43
C GLY A 73 -0.62 -3.69 -13.95
N VAL A 74 0.33 -3.68 -14.88
CA VAL A 74 0.82 -2.45 -15.53
C VAL A 74 -0.30 -1.73 -16.27
N GLU A 75 -1.10 -2.45 -17.05
CA GLU A 75 -2.22 -1.89 -17.81
C GLU A 75 -3.26 -1.25 -16.87
N MET A 76 -3.62 -1.96 -15.80
CA MET A 76 -4.57 -1.44 -14.81
C MET A 76 -4.04 -0.22 -14.08
N LEU A 77 -2.77 -0.21 -13.69
CA LEU A 77 -2.16 0.92 -12.98
C LEU A 77 -2.00 2.16 -13.87
N LYS A 78 -1.70 1.99 -15.16
CA LYS A 78 -1.74 3.10 -16.13
C LYS A 78 -3.14 3.71 -16.22
N PHE A 79 -4.15 2.86 -16.36
CA PHE A 79 -5.54 3.33 -16.36
C PHE A 79 -5.90 4.08 -15.08
N LEU A 80 -5.60 3.50 -13.91
CA LEU A 80 -5.83 4.15 -12.61
C LEU A 80 -5.13 5.51 -12.54
N ARG A 81 -3.87 5.58 -12.93
CA ARG A 81 -3.07 6.80 -12.89
C ARG A 81 -3.69 7.93 -13.72
N ASP A 82 -4.24 7.59 -14.89
CA ASP A 82 -4.92 8.55 -15.76
C ASP A 82 -6.32 8.91 -15.23
N HIS A 83 -7.08 7.93 -14.78
CA HIS A 83 -8.45 8.11 -14.33
C HIS A 83 -8.55 8.89 -13.01
N THR A 84 -7.58 8.73 -12.12
CA THR A 84 -7.62 9.30 -10.76
C THR A 84 -6.84 10.61 -10.60
N ARG A 85 -6.36 11.23 -11.68
CA ARG A 85 -5.47 12.42 -11.63
C ARG A 85 -6.01 13.59 -10.79
N SER A 86 -7.33 13.74 -10.72
CA SER A 86 -7.94 14.85 -9.98
C SER A 86 -8.14 14.53 -8.50
N GLN A 87 -8.13 13.25 -8.10
CA GLN A 87 -8.36 12.79 -6.72
C GLN A 87 -7.10 12.25 -6.06
N ALA A 88 -6.19 11.67 -6.84
CA ALA A 88 -4.97 11.08 -6.34
C ALA A 88 -3.75 11.96 -6.60
N SER A 89 -2.99 12.27 -5.55
CA SER A 89 -1.67 12.88 -5.69
C SER A 89 -0.66 11.87 -6.26
N SER A 90 -0.80 10.61 -5.87
CA SER A 90 0.07 9.50 -6.27
C SER A 90 -0.58 8.15 -5.97
N ILE A 91 -0.04 7.07 -6.53
CA ILE A 91 -0.51 5.70 -6.30
C ILE A 91 0.59 4.91 -5.61
N GLY A 92 0.29 4.35 -4.43
CA GLY A 92 1.19 3.45 -3.71
C GLY A 92 0.74 1.99 -3.86
N LEU A 93 1.62 1.12 -4.30
CA LEU A 93 1.36 -0.32 -4.33
C LEU A 93 1.49 -0.87 -2.92
N TYR A 94 0.39 -1.41 -2.40
CA TYR A 94 0.31 -1.89 -1.02
C TYR A 94 0.67 -3.38 -0.94
N ASN A 95 1.60 -3.76 -0.07
CA ASN A 95 2.09 -5.14 0.04
C ASN A 95 1.12 -6.07 0.78
N HIS A 96 -0.13 -6.09 0.35
CA HIS A 96 -1.15 -6.98 0.90
C HIS A 96 -1.51 -8.09 -0.10
N GLY A 97 -1.76 -9.26 0.44
CA GLY A 97 -2.18 -10.42 -0.33
C GLY A 97 -1.02 -11.24 -0.87
N ASP A 98 -1.34 -12.10 -1.82
CA ASP A 98 -0.42 -13.12 -2.32
C ASP A 98 0.55 -12.56 -3.38
N TRP A 99 0.39 -12.95 -4.63
CA TRP A 99 1.33 -12.64 -5.70
C TRP A 99 1.58 -11.13 -5.90
N PHE A 100 0.53 -10.29 -5.86
CA PHE A 100 0.69 -8.85 -6.03
C PHE A 100 1.33 -8.19 -4.80
N GLY A 101 1.03 -8.69 -3.61
CA GLY A 101 1.56 -8.16 -2.35
C GLY A 101 3.05 -8.45 -2.15
N GLU A 102 3.64 -9.37 -2.94
CA GLU A 102 5.08 -9.64 -2.86
C GLU A 102 5.88 -8.45 -3.40
N PRO A 103 6.76 -7.83 -2.59
CA PRO A 103 7.51 -6.64 -3.02
C PRO A 103 8.34 -6.85 -4.28
N GLU A 104 8.88 -8.05 -4.51
CA GLU A 104 9.64 -8.34 -5.74
C GLU A 104 8.74 -8.33 -6.98
N THR A 105 7.48 -8.72 -6.86
CA THR A 105 6.48 -8.61 -7.92
C THR A 105 6.16 -7.14 -8.19
N GLN A 106 5.92 -6.37 -7.14
CA GLN A 106 5.64 -4.94 -7.24
C GLN A 106 6.81 -4.18 -7.89
N ILE A 107 8.06 -4.53 -7.55
CA ILE A 107 9.25 -3.96 -8.20
C ILE A 107 9.30 -4.28 -9.71
N LYS A 108 8.90 -5.49 -10.13
CA LYS A 108 8.82 -5.82 -11.57
C LYS A 108 7.81 -4.91 -12.27
N ILE A 109 6.64 -4.74 -11.69
CA ILE A 109 5.56 -3.87 -12.21
C ILE A 109 6.05 -2.42 -12.29
N LEU A 110 6.67 -1.90 -11.23
CA LEU A 110 7.17 -0.52 -11.16
C LEU A 110 8.27 -0.23 -12.20
N LYS A 111 9.17 -1.19 -12.43
CA LYS A 111 10.19 -1.08 -13.48
C LYS A 111 9.58 -0.98 -14.86
N GLU A 112 8.53 -1.74 -15.12
CA GLU A 112 7.85 -1.73 -16.43
C GLU A 112 6.98 -0.48 -16.60
N LEU A 113 6.34 -0.01 -15.53
CA LEU A 113 5.58 1.24 -15.54
C LEU A 113 6.46 2.46 -15.79
N ASN A 114 7.62 2.52 -15.14
CA ASN A 114 8.54 3.67 -15.18
C ASN A 114 7.84 5.02 -14.95
N ASP A 115 6.88 5.08 -14.02
CA ASP A 115 6.12 6.27 -13.66
C ASP A 115 6.51 6.75 -12.26
N PRO A 116 7.08 7.96 -12.10
CA PRO A 116 7.44 8.51 -10.79
C PRO A 116 6.24 8.83 -9.89
N GLY A 117 5.03 8.81 -10.41
CA GLY A 117 3.79 8.98 -9.65
C GLY A 117 3.26 7.67 -9.02
N ILE A 118 4.00 6.55 -9.17
CA ILE A 118 3.63 5.24 -8.60
C ILE A 118 4.81 4.70 -7.80
N GLY A 119 4.58 4.30 -6.54
CA GLY A 119 5.61 3.81 -5.63
C GLY A 119 5.15 2.64 -4.77
N LEU A 120 5.91 2.34 -3.73
CA LEU A 120 5.69 1.24 -2.80
C LEU A 120 5.24 1.73 -1.42
N ILE A 121 4.30 1.02 -0.85
CA ILE A 121 3.91 1.12 0.55
C ILE A 121 4.21 -0.23 1.21
N TYR A 122 5.11 -0.25 2.17
CA TYR A 122 5.54 -1.47 2.83
C TYR A 122 5.01 -1.55 4.25
N ASN A 123 4.14 -2.51 4.51
CA ASN A 123 3.55 -2.75 5.81
C ASN A 123 4.20 -3.96 6.46
N PHE A 124 4.76 -3.78 7.65
CA PHE A 124 5.43 -4.84 8.42
C PHE A 124 4.49 -6.01 8.73
N HIS A 125 3.22 -5.74 8.98
CA HIS A 125 2.22 -6.78 9.21
C HIS A 125 2.19 -7.85 8.10
N HIS A 126 2.30 -7.44 6.84
CA HIS A 126 2.31 -8.37 5.71
C HIS A 126 3.70 -8.92 5.38
N ALA A 127 4.72 -8.43 6.08
CA ALA A 127 6.12 -8.73 5.82
C ALA A 127 6.70 -9.84 6.71
N HIS A 128 5.89 -10.50 7.54
CA HIS A 128 6.36 -11.46 8.54
C HIS A 128 7.23 -12.58 7.95
N LYS A 129 6.86 -13.09 6.76
CA LYS A 129 7.65 -14.11 6.05
C LYS A 129 8.98 -13.58 5.48
N GLN A 130 9.16 -12.26 5.47
CA GLN A 130 10.29 -11.58 4.82
C GLN A 130 11.30 -11.02 5.84
N ILE A 131 11.11 -11.29 7.14
CA ILE A 131 11.96 -10.75 8.22
C ILE A 131 13.45 -10.99 7.94
N ASP A 132 13.83 -12.23 7.63
CA ASP A 132 15.24 -12.59 7.40
C ASP A 132 15.82 -11.96 6.12
N SER A 133 14.99 -11.71 5.13
CA SER A 133 15.40 -11.12 3.85
C SER A 133 15.23 -9.59 3.81
N PHE A 134 14.68 -8.99 4.85
CA PHE A 134 14.31 -7.58 4.87
C PHE A 134 15.45 -6.63 4.48
N PRO A 135 16.70 -6.76 4.97
CA PRO A 135 17.78 -5.85 4.58
C PRO A 135 18.06 -5.87 3.06
N THR A 136 18.00 -7.06 2.46
CA THR A 136 18.19 -7.24 1.00
C THR A 136 17.00 -6.69 0.23
N LEU A 137 15.81 -6.97 0.71
CA LEU A 137 14.56 -6.52 0.11
C LEU A 137 14.44 -4.99 0.18
N LEU A 138 14.76 -4.40 1.33
CA LEU A 138 14.76 -2.95 1.54
C LEU A 138 15.66 -2.25 0.51
N LYS A 139 16.86 -2.77 0.27
CA LYS A 139 17.76 -2.23 -0.75
C LYS A 139 17.16 -2.28 -2.15
N LYS A 140 16.42 -3.35 -2.47
CA LYS A 140 15.72 -3.48 -3.76
C LYS A 140 14.54 -2.50 -3.88
N MET A 141 13.79 -2.29 -2.79
CA MET A 141 12.62 -1.40 -2.75
C MET A 141 12.98 0.08 -2.72
N SER A 142 14.14 0.45 -2.16
CA SER A 142 14.54 1.84 -1.86
C SER A 142 14.23 2.86 -2.97
N PRO A 143 14.38 2.56 -4.29
CA PRO A 143 14.08 3.54 -5.33
C PRO A 143 12.60 3.95 -5.42
N TRP A 144 11.69 3.14 -4.89
CA TRP A 144 10.24 3.34 -5.00
C TRP A 144 9.54 3.41 -3.65
N LEU A 145 10.24 3.18 -2.53
CA LEU A 145 9.64 3.09 -1.21
C LEU A 145 9.26 4.48 -0.67
N TRP A 146 7.96 4.71 -0.48
CA TRP A 146 7.44 6.00 -0.01
C TRP A 146 6.96 5.98 1.43
N THR A 147 6.38 4.86 1.85
CA THR A 147 5.82 4.74 3.20
C THR A 147 6.10 3.36 3.76
N VAL A 148 6.36 3.32 5.05
CA VAL A 148 6.47 2.09 5.83
C VAL A 148 5.49 2.15 6.99
N ASN A 149 4.62 1.17 7.11
CA ASN A 149 3.75 1.01 8.27
C ASN A 149 4.35 0.00 9.24
N LEU A 150 4.44 0.39 10.50
CA LEU A 150 5.10 -0.36 11.56
C LEU A 150 4.08 -0.97 12.51
N ASN A 151 4.39 -2.17 12.98
CA ASN A 151 3.78 -2.83 14.12
C ASN A 151 4.84 -3.68 14.82
N GLY A 152 4.59 -4.09 16.05
CA GLY A 152 5.39 -5.11 16.72
C GLY A 152 5.13 -6.49 16.12
N MET A 153 6.16 -7.33 16.03
CA MET A 153 6.04 -8.71 15.59
C MET A 153 7.11 -9.61 16.20
N LYS A 154 6.81 -10.90 16.29
CA LYS A 154 7.78 -11.93 16.68
C LYS A 154 8.03 -12.88 15.52
N LYS A 155 9.30 -13.24 15.29
CA LYS A 155 9.69 -14.12 14.18
C LYS A 155 8.94 -15.45 14.20
N ASP A 156 8.89 -16.10 15.34
CA ASP A 156 8.24 -17.40 15.54
C ASP A 156 6.94 -17.27 16.36
N GLY A 157 6.23 -16.15 16.22
CA GLY A 157 5.06 -15.83 17.03
C GLY A 157 4.07 -14.89 16.33
N PRO A 158 3.34 -14.08 17.08
CA PRO A 158 2.36 -13.19 16.53
C PRO A 158 2.95 -12.20 15.51
N GLN A 159 2.22 -12.00 14.41
CA GLN A 159 2.56 -11.03 13.36
C GLN A 159 2.18 -9.60 13.73
N ILE A 160 1.22 -9.43 14.63
CA ILE A 160 0.70 -8.14 15.06
C ILE A 160 0.78 -8.04 16.57
N LEU A 161 1.56 -7.10 17.02
CA LEU A 161 1.71 -6.71 18.43
C LEU A 161 1.78 -5.19 18.50
N PRO A 162 1.49 -4.60 19.66
CA PRO A 162 1.82 -3.20 19.89
C PRO A 162 3.29 -2.93 19.56
N ILE A 163 3.58 -1.77 18.98
CA ILE A 163 4.94 -1.42 18.62
C ILE A 163 5.84 -1.42 19.85
N GLY A 164 7.02 -2.01 19.74
CA GLY A 164 7.94 -2.18 20.86
C GLY A 164 7.71 -3.46 21.67
N SER A 165 6.64 -4.24 21.41
CA SER A 165 6.34 -5.49 22.11
C SER A 165 6.82 -6.75 21.37
N GLY A 166 7.36 -6.60 20.19
CA GLY A 166 7.96 -7.67 19.40
C GLY A 166 9.45 -7.85 19.64
N ASP A 167 10.07 -8.67 18.80
CA ASP A 167 11.51 -8.93 18.82
C ASP A 167 12.21 -8.58 17.50
N GLN A 168 11.45 -8.19 16.46
CA GLN A 168 11.96 -7.95 15.11
C GLN A 168 11.90 -6.48 14.67
N GLU A 169 10.86 -5.75 15.03
CA GLU A 169 10.62 -4.40 14.51
C GLU A 169 11.75 -3.42 14.81
N LYS A 170 12.43 -3.58 15.96
CA LYS A 170 13.57 -2.73 16.33
C LYS A 170 14.72 -2.85 15.34
N ASP A 171 15.04 -4.08 14.91
CA ASP A 171 16.16 -4.31 13.99
C ASP A 171 15.75 -3.95 12.56
N MET A 172 14.51 -4.21 12.16
CA MET A 172 13.98 -3.72 10.88
C MET A 172 13.99 -2.19 10.81
N LEU A 173 13.64 -1.48 11.89
CA LEU A 173 13.76 -0.03 11.97
C LEU A 173 15.20 0.46 11.85
N LYS A 174 16.16 -0.20 12.49
CA LYS A 174 17.58 0.14 12.34
C LYS A 174 18.04 0.01 10.88
N GLU A 175 17.64 -1.06 10.19
CA GLU A 175 17.96 -1.25 8.78
C GLU A 175 17.29 -0.17 7.91
N LEU A 176 16.05 0.19 8.20
CA LEU A 176 15.35 1.29 7.53
C LEU A 176 16.10 2.63 7.70
N MET A 177 16.53 2.95 8.92
CA MET A 177 17.33 4.16 9.18
C MET A 177 18.68 4.14 8.45
N LYS A 178 19.38 3.00 8.44
CA LYS A 178 20.67 2.85 7.73
C LYS A 178 20.52 2.98 6.21
N SER A 179 19.35 2.62 5.66
CA SER A 179 19.11 2.69 4.22
C SER A 179 19.00 4.11 3.67
N GLY A 180 18.93 5.11 4.55
CA GLY A 180 18.68 6.50 4.15
C GLY A 180 17.22 6.75 3.75
N PHE A 181 16.28 5.93 4.21
CA PHE A 181 14.86 6.15 3.96
C PHE A 181 14.39 7.48 4.57
N HIS A 182 13.70 8.28 3.79
CA HIS A 182 13.15 9.58 4.17
C HIS A 182 11.64 9.70 3.93
N GLY A 183 10.98 8.58 3.63
CA GLY A 183 9.54 8.53 3.43
C GLY A 183 8.74 8.62 4.74
N SER A 184 7.44 8.53 4.61
CA SER A 184 6.54 8.55 5.76
C SER A 184 6.59 7.24 6.55
N ILE A 185 6.42 7.34 7.87
CA ILE A 185 6.29 6.20 8.77
C ILE A 185 4.92 6.28 9.42
N GLY A 186 4.11 5.23 9.24
CA GLY A 186 2.83 5.03 9.91
C GLY A 186 2.94 3.99 11.00
N ILE A 187 2.07 4.06 11.99
CA ILE A 187 1.87 3.03 13.00
C ILE A 187 0.56 2.34 12.70
N LEU A 188 0.59 1.01 12.64
CA LEU A 188 -0.57 0.18 12.42
C LEU A 188 -1.15 -0.27 13.75
N GLY A 189 -2.35 0.23 14.08
CA GLY A 189 -3.16 -0.24 15.20
C GLY A 189 -4.20 -1.25 14.69
N HIS A 190 -3.91 -2.54 14.81
CA HIS A 190 -4.84 -3.63 14.44
C HIS A 190 -5.36 -4.39 15.67
N ILE A 191 -5.14 -3.87 16.85
CA ILE A 191 -5.59 -4.47 18.09
C ILE A 191 -6.82 -3.70 18.52
N GLU A 192 -7.96 -4.40 18.60
CA GLU A 192 -9.17 -3.86 19.19
C GLU A 192 -8.87 -3.43 20.63
N ASP A 193 -9.42 -2.33 21.07
CA ASP A 193 -9.21 -1.72 22.40
C ASP A 193 -7.79 -1.17 22.64
N GLN A 194 -6.95 -1.01 21.61
CA GLN A 194 -5.68 -0.31 21.78
C GLN A 194 -5.93 1.21 21.81
N ASP A 195 -5.61 1.82 22.95
CA ASP A 195 -5.53 3.27 23.07
C ASP A 195 -4.39 3.78 22.17
N VAL A 196 -4.68 4.74 21.31
CA VAL A 196 -3.74 5.34 20.37
C VAL A 196 -3.32 6.76 20.77
N GLU A 197 -3.72 7.22 21.96
CA GLU A 197 -3.29 8.50 22.55
C GLU A 197 -1.87 8.46 23.07
#